data_359e6aa6550377885f7a7b03c9325a25
#
_entry.id   359e6aa6550377885f7a7b03c9325a25
#
_cell.length_a   1.000
_cell.length_b   1.000
_cell.length_c   1.000
_cell.angle_alpha   90.00
_cell.angle_beta   90.00
_cell.angle_gamma   90.00
#
_symmetry.space_group_name_H-M   'P 1'
#
loop_
_entity.id
_entity.type
_entity.pdbx_description
1 polymer ?
#
loop_
_entity_poly.entity_id
_entity_poly.type
_entity_poly.pdbx_seq_one_letter_code
_entity_poly.pdbx_strand_id
1 'polypeptide(L)'
;MLRDRRILITGGARGLGRAFAEAAIAAGARVAVADILEEAGRATASEIGAIFVPLDLASCASIAACVGAAAAALDGLDGLVNNGAITTSGGKTLEELDLETWDRVMAVNVRGTWLATRTALPHLRTSRKGRVVNIASDTALWGAPRLLAYVASKGAVIAMTKSMARELGADGVTVNAIAPGLTVVEATEYVPAERHQLYAGGRAMTRAQVPGDVCGAVIYLLSDAASFVTGQLLAVNGGFVMH
;
A
#
# COMPACT_ATOMS: atom_id res chain seq x y z
N MET A 1 14.74 13.39 -2.29
CA MET A 1 13.32 13.81 -2.21
C MET A 1 12.74 13.59 -0.81
N LEU A 2 13.22 12.57 -0.07
CA LEU A 2 12.67 12.19 1.24
C LEU A 2 13.70 12.32 2.38
N ARG A 3 14.66 13.24 2.26
CA ARG A 3 15.71 13.42 3.27
C ARG A 3 15.11 13.50 4.68
N ASP A 4 15.58 12.63 5.57
CA ASP A 4 15.20 12.53 6.99
C ASP A 4 13.71 12.26 7.25
N ARG A 5 12.91 11.91 6.24
CA ARG A 5 11.52 11.48 6.40
C ARG A 5 11.45 10.14 7.09
N ARG A 6 10.56 10.01 8.06
CA ARG A 6 10.32 8.81 8.87
C ARG A 6 9.07 8.12 8.35
N ILE A 7 9.25 6.96 7.73
CA ILE A 7 8.19 6.32 6.96
C ILE A 7 7.93 4.91 7.47
N LEU A 8 6.66 4.61 7.74
CA LEU A 8 6.19 3.25 8.01
C LEU A 8 5.56 2.66 6.75
N ILE A 9 5.99 1.45 6.36
CA ILE A 9 5.47 0.73 5.20
C ILE A 9 4.93 -0.62 5.65
N THR A 10 3.61 -0.85 5.49
CA THR A 10 2.98 -2.13 5.80
C THR A 10 3.11 -3.11 4.63
N GLY A 11 3.20 -4.41 4.91
CA GLY A 11 3.44 -5.43 3.88
C GLY A 11 4.83 -5.29 3.24
N GLY A 12 5.85 -4.95 4.06
CA GLY A 12 7.18 -4.59 3.60
C GLY A 12 8.19 -5.72 3.51
N ALA A 13 7.80 -6.97 3.84
CA ALA A 13 8.72 -8.10 3.83
C ALA A 13 9.17 -8.52 2.42
N ARG A 14 8.38 -8.25 1.39
CA ARG A 14 8.65 -8.66 0.00
C ARG A 14 7.87 -7.81 -1.01
N GLY A 15 8.05 -8.12 -2.30
CA GLY A 15 7.25 -7.56 -3.40
C GLY A 15 7.28 -6.04 -3.48
N LEU A 16 6.13 -5.42 -3.71
CA LEU A 16 6.00 -3.96 -3.83
C LEU A 16 6.41 -3.24 -2.55
N GLY A 17 6.02 -3.76 -1.37
CA GLY A 17 6.34 -3.11 -0.10
C GLY A 17 7.85 -3.02 0.16
N ARG A 18 8.61 -4.09 -0.14
CA ARG A 18 10.07 -4.09 -0.11
C ARG A 18 10.63 -3.05 -1.10
N ALA A 19 10.16 -3.06 -2.34
CA ALA A 19 10.63 -2.12 -3.36
C ALA A 19 10.35 -0.65 -2.98
N PHE A 20 9.22 -0.37 -2.35
CA PHE A 20 8.92 0.97 -1.82
C PHE A 20 9.86 1.37 -0.70
N ALA A 21 10.23 0.43 0.18
CA ALA A 21 11.17 0.68 1.26
C ALA A 21 12.58 0.98 0.72
N GLU A 22 13.07 0.17 -0.21
CA GLU A 22 14.35 0.39 -0.91
C GLU A 22 14.39 1.76 -1.59
N ALA A 23 13.33 2.11 -2.35
CA ALA A 23 13.23 3.39 -3.04
C ALA A 23 13.15 4.57 -2.06
N ALA A 24 12.44 4.43 -0.93
CA ALA A 24 12.34 5.47 0.08
C ALA A 24 13.70 5.72 0.77
N ILE A 25 14.43 4.66 1.10
CA ILE A 25 15.78 4.75 1.69
C ILE A 25 16.74 5.40 0.69
N ALA A 26 16.72 4.98 -0.58
CA ALA A 26 17.53 5.60 -1.63
C ALA A 26 17.18 7.10 -1.83
N ALA A 27 15.94 7.50 -1.56
CA ALA A 27 15.50 8.91 -1.57
C ALA A 27 15.88 9.69 -0.30
N GLY A 28 16.49 9.04 0.71
CA GLY A 28 17.00 9.62 1.96
C GLY A 28 16.08 9.48 3.17
N ALA A 29 15.08 8.59 3.12
CA ALA A 29 14.18 8.35 4.24
C ALA A 29 14.78 7.37 5.27
N ARG A 30 14.32 7.47 6.52
CA ARG A 30 14.43 6.42 7.54
C ARG A 30 13.15 5.60 7.48
N VAL A 31 13.26 4.28 7.35
CA VAL A 31 12.11 3.41 7.06
C VAL A 31 11.95 2.33 8.12
N ALA A 32 10.71 2.14 8.56
CA ALA A 32 10.28 0.93 9.24
C ALA A 32 9.40 0.13 8.27
N VAL A 33 9.71 -1.15 8.09
CA VAL A 33 8.89 -2.12 7.36
C VAL A 33 8.12 -2.98 8.36
N ALA A 34 6.84 -3.18 8.08
CA ALA A 34 5.97 -3.97 8.96
C ALA A 34 5.28 -5.08 8.16
N ASP A 35 5.29 -6.30 8.69
CA ASP A 35 4.69 -7.46 8.03
C ASP A 35 4.31 -8.54 9.05
N ILE A 36 3.42 -9.45 8.65
CA ILE A 36 3.09 -10.67 9.40
C ILE A 36 4.16 -11.76 9.20
N LEU A 37 4.93 -11.68 8.11
CA LEU A 37 6.02 -12.58 7.76
C LEU A 37 7.30 -12.15 8.49
N GLU A 38 7.42 -12.47 9.79
CA GLU A 38 8.48 -11.95 10.65
C GLU A 38 9.88 -12.28 10.16
N GLU A 39 10.13 -13.54 9.79
CA GLU A 39 11.46 -13.97 9.34
C GLU A 39 11.88 -13.23 8.06
N ALA A 40 11.03 -13.24 7.04
CA ALA A 40 11.28 -12.53 5.79
C ALA A 40 11.40 -11.01 5.99
N GLY A 41 10.57 -10.44 6.88
CA GLY A 41 10.60 -9.02 7.19
C GLY A 41 11.89 -8.60 7.88
N ARG A 42 12.41 -9.40 8.83
CA ARG A 42 13.71 -9.15 9.48
C ARG A 42 14.87 -9.27 8.50
N ALA A 43 14.85 -10.27 7.62
CA ALA A 43 15.85 -10.43 6.57
C ALA A 43 15.87 -9.21 5.63
N THR A 44 14.71 -8.84 5.09
CA THR A 44 14.57 -7.65 4.24
C THR A 44 15.05 -6.38 4.95
N ALA A 45 14.61 -6.13 6.19
CA ALA A 45 15.02 -4.94 6.92
C ALA A 45 16.54 -4.87 7.12
N SER A 46 17.19 -6.01 7.45
CA SER A 46 18.63 -6.11 7.59
C SER A 46 19.36 -5.81 6.28
N GLU A 47 18.87 -6.34 5.16
CA GLU A 47 19.48 -6.17 3.85
C GLU A 47 19.43 -4.72 3.35
N ILE A 48 18.29 -4.03 3.58
CA ILE A 48 18.08 -2.68 3.05
C ILE A 48 18.40 -1.56 4.06
N GLY A 49 18.77 -1.89 5.29
CA GLY A 49 19.04 -0.89 6.35
C GLY A 49 17.76 -0.25 6.92
N ALA A 50 16.64 -0.99 6.94
CA ALA A 50 15.37 -0.58 7.57
C ALA A 50 15.21 -1.17 8.97
N ILE A 51 14.18 -0.73 9.68
CA ILE A 51 13.73 -1.31 10.95
C ILE A 51 12.58 -2.27 10.66
N PHE A 52 12.57 -3.47 11.25
CA PHE A 52 11.43 -4.39 11.15
C PHE A 52 10.53 -4.29 12.37
N VAL A 53 9.20 -4.28 12.16
CA VAL A 53 8.18 -4.35 13.21
C VAL A 53 7.12 -5.38 12.82
N PRO A 54 6.77 -6.35 13.70
CA PRO A 54 5.70 -7.31 13.43
C PRO A 54 4.34 -6.62 13.26
N LEU A 55 3.53 -7.08 12.30
CA LEU A 55 2.21 -6.51 12.04
C LEU A 55 1.23 -7.55 11.50
N ASP A 56 0.13 -7.75 12.22
CA ASP A 56 -1.09 -8.37 11.71
C ASP A 56 -2.17 -7.29 11.52
N LEU A 57 -2.51 -6.99 10.27
CA LEU A 57 -3.54 -6.00 9.92
C LEU A 57 -4.97 -6.43 10.29
N ALA A 58 -5.21 -7.71 10.61
CA ALA A 58 -6.48 -8.17 11.12
C ALA A 58 -6.67 -7.85 12.62
N SER A 59 -5.58 -7.60 13.36
CA SER A 59 -5.55 -7.38 14.81
C SER A 59 -5.39 -5.91 15.19
N CYS A 60 -6.41 -5.34 15.86
CA CYS A 60 -6.33 -3.96 16.37
C CYS A 60 -5.15 -3.76 17.34
N ALA A 61 -4.87 -4.75 18.19
CA ALA A 61 -3.78 -4.69 19.16
C ALA A 61 -2.41 -4.72 18.46
N SER A 62 -2.26 -5.58 17.43
CA SER A 62 -1.03 -5.65 16.63
C SER A 62 -0.76 -4.33 15.89
N ILE A 63 -1.80 -3.72 15.30
CA ILE A 63 -1.67 -2.43 14.62
C ILE A 63 -1.21 -1.34 15.59
N ALA A 64 -1.82 -1.27 16.78
CA ALA A 64 -1.45 -0.27 17.80
C ALA A 64 0.00 -0.46 18.26
N ALA A 65 0.40 -1.70 18.55
CA ALA A 65 1.77 -2.04 18.95
C ALA A 65 2.79 -1.71 17.84
N CYS A 66 2.47 -2.07 16.58
CA CYS A 66 3.33 -1.82 15.43
C CYS A 66 3.57 -0.32 15.21
N VAL A 67 2.50 0.48 15.14
CA VAL A 67 2.63 1.93 14.92
C VAL A 67 3.42 2.59 16.06
N GLY A 68 3.14 2.21 17.30
CA GLY A 68 3.88 2.72 18.46
C GLY A 68 5.37 2.36 18.42
N ALA A 69 5.71 1.11 18.11
CA ALA A 69 7.09 0.67 18.01
C ALA A 69 7.84 1.34 16.85
N ALA A 70 7.19 1.47 15.67
CA ALA A 70 7.77 2.16 14.53
C ALA A 70 8.03 3.64 14.83
N ALA A 71 7.05 4.32 15.45
CA ALA A 71 7.19 5.72 15.83
C ALA A 71 8.30 5.93 16.87
N ALA A 72 8.42 5.04 17.84
CA ALA A 72 9.51 5.10 18.85
C ALA A 72 10.88 4.88 18.20
N ALA A 73 11.02 3.88 17.34
CA ALA A 73 12.28 3.54 16.68
C ALA A 73 12.76 4.59 15.68
N LEU A 74 11.81 5.30 15.02
CA LEU A 74 12.10 6.37 14.05
C LEU A 74 12.13 7.76 14.66
N ASP A 75 11.75 7.93 15.94
CA ASP A 75 11.54 9.23 16.60
C ASP A 75 10.39 10.04 15.97
N GLY A 76 9.29 9.36 15.69
CA GLY A 76 8.06 9.90 15.09
C GLY A 76 7.77 9.33 13.69
N LEU A 77 6.66 9.79 13.07
CA LEU A 77 6.28 9.38 11.72
C LEU A 77 5.90 10.61 10.87
N ASP A 78 6.44 10.67 9.66
CA ASP A 78 6.10 11.66 8.62
C ASP A 78 5.29 11.04 7.48
N GLY A 79 5.40 9.72 7.28
CA GLY A 79 4.72 9.02 6.21
C GLY A 79 4.23 7.64 6.61
N LEU A 80 3.09 7.24 6.04
CA LEU A 80 2.53 5.89 6.12
C LEU A 80 2.20 5.39 4.72
N VAL A 81 2.74 4.23 4.35
CA VAL A 81 2.35 3.51 3.14
C VAL A 81 1.53 2.29 3.53
N ASN A 82 0.23 2.32 3.29
CA ASN A 82 -0.67 1.19 3.48
C ASN A 82 -0.60 0.28 2.25
N ASN A 83 0.37 -0.64 2.26
CA ASN A 83 0.59 -1.59 1.18
C ASN A 83 0.17 -3.03 1.55
N GLY A 84 0.26 -3.40 2.82
CA GLY A 84 -0.11 -4.75 3.28
C GLY A 84 -1.54 -5.13 2.90
N ALA A 85 -1.71 -6.28 2.25
CA ALA A 85 -3.01 -6.74 1.78
C ALA A 85 -3.02 -8.25 1.52
N ILE A 86 -4.19 -8.86 1.63
CA ILE A 86 -4.46 -10.19 1.07
C ILE A 86 -4.75 -10.01 -0.41
N THR A 87 -3.93 -10.63 -1.26
CA THR A 87 -4.06 -10.62 -2.73
C THR A 87 -4.55 -11.97 -3.28
N THR A 88 -4.40 -13.05 -2.52
CA THR A 88 -4.63 -14.45 -2.92
C THR A 88 -6.09 -14.90 -2.74
N SER A 89 -7.07 -14.00 -2.87
CA SER A 89 -8.51 -14.32 -2.75
C SER A 89 -9.20 -14.54 -4.10
N GLY A 90 -8.44 -14.69 -5.18
CA GLY A 90 -8.95 -14.86 -6.53
C GLY A 90 -9.30 -16.29 -6.91
N GLY A 91 -9.89 -16.43 -8.09
CA GLY A 91 -10.24 -17.72 -8.71
C GLY A 91 -11.69 -18.16 -8.49
N LYS A 92 -12.39 -17.63 -7.49
CA LYS A 92 -13.79 -17.96 -7.17
C LYS A 92 -14.77 -17.11 -7.96
N THR A 93 -15.86 -17.71 -8.41
CA THR A 93 -17.02 -16.97 -8.96
C THR A 93 -17.78 -16.26 -7.86
N LEU A 94 -18.77 -15.44 -8.23
CA LEU A 94 -19.66 -14.78 -7.28
C LEU A 94 -20.34 -15.77 -6.31
N GLU A 95 -20.74 -16.94 -6.81
CA GLU A 95 -21.46 -17.96 -6.06
C GLU A 95 -20.54 -18.84 -5.19
N GLU A 96 -19.28 -19.00 -5.61
CA GLU A 96 -18.26 -19.81 -4.90
C GLU A 96 -17.54 -19.04 -3.79
N LEU A 97 -17.65 -17.71 -3.78
CA LEU A 97 -16.97 -16.90 -2.77
C LEU A 97 -17.61 -17.11 -1.39
N ASP A 98 -16.87 -17.70 -0.47
CA ASP A 98 -17.30 -17.92 0.90
C ASP A 98 -17.15 -16.69 1.78
N LEU A 99 -17.95 -16.66 2.87
CA LEU A 99 -17.96 -15.53 3.82
C LEU A 99 -16.63 -15.39 4.56
N GLU A 100 -15.95 -16.47 4.88
CA GLU A 100 -14.66 -16.43 5.58
C GLU A 100 -13.60 -15.69 4.73
N THR A 101 -13.50 -16.04 3.44
CA THR A 101 -12.61 -15.33 2.50
C THR A 101 -12.99 -13.86 2.39
N TRP A 102 -14.29 -13.54 2.25
CA TRP A 102 -14.77 -12.16 2.20
C TRP A 102 -14.40 -11.39 3.46
N ASP A 103 -14.76 -11.90 4.64
CA ASP A 103 -14.54 -11.22 5.91
C ASP A 103 -13.04 -11.00 6.19
N ARG A 104 -12.22 -11.99 5.88
CA ARG A 104 -10.77 -11.90 6.05
C ARG A 104 -10.15 -10.84 5.14
N VAL A 105 -10.56 -10.76 3.88
CA VAL A 105 -10.09 -9.74 2.94
C VAL A 105 -10.52 -8.35 3.41
N MET A 106 -11.77 -8.17 3.81
CA MET A 106 -12.27 -6.89 4.32
C MET A 106 -11.60 -6.48 5.63
N ALA A 107 -11.36 -7.43 6.53
CA ALA A 107 -10.68 -7.17 7.79
C ALA A 107 -9.25 -6.65 7.58
N VAL A 108 -8.49 -7.27 6.69
CA VAL A 108 -7.08 -6.90 6.42
C VAL A 108 -7.00 -5.67 5.52
N ASN A 109 -7.63 -5.72 4.33
CA ASN A 109 -7.40 -4.71 3.29
C ASN A 109 -8.13 -3.38 3.57
N VAL A 110 -9.29 -3.43 4.24
CA VAL A 110 -10.13 -2.25 4.47
C VAL A 110 -9.98 -1.75 5.91
N ARG A 111 -10.42 -2.58 6.88
CA ARG A 111 -10.37 -2.22 8.29
C ARG A 111 -8.91 -1.99 8.76
N GLY A 112 -7.98 -2.86 8.34
CA GLY A 112 -6.56 -2.74 8.66
C GLY A 112 -5.97 -1.43 8.15
N THR A 113 -6.22 -1.06 6.90
CA THR A 113 -5.79 0.21 6.29
C THR A 113 -6.34 1.42 7.05
N TRP A 114 -7.63 1.41 7.38
CA TRP A 114 -8.24 2.47 8.19
C TRP A 114 -7.60 2.58 9.57
N LEU A 115 -7.48 1.45 10.29
CA LEU A 115 -6.93 1.44 11.65
C LEU A 115 -5.46 1.84 11.69
N ALA A 116 -4.63 1.39 10.74
CA ALA A 116 -3.23 1.80 10.65
C ALA A 116 -3.12 3.32 10.44
N THR A 117 -3.94 3.89 9.55
CA THR A 117 -3.99 5.34 9.34
C THR A 117 -4.44 6.07 10.60
N ARG A 118 -5.55 5.65 11.21
CA ARG A 118 -6.08 6.23 12.45
C ARG A 118 -5.04 6.22 13.58
N THR A 119 -4.35 5.10 13.75
CA THR A 119 -3.35 4.94 14.82
C THR A 119 -2.12 5.82 14.57
N ALA A 120 -1.71 6.00 13.32
CA ALA A 120 -0.57 6.85 12.95
C ALA A 120 -0.88 8.36 13.03
N LEU A 121 -2.15 8.78 13.02
CA LEU A 121 -2.55 10.19 12.95
C LEU A 121 -1.87 11.10 13.99
N PRO A 122 -1.76 10.77 15.29
CA PRO A 122 -1.11 11.65 16.26
C PRO A 122 0.32 12.00 15.83
N HIS A 123 1.07 11.04 15.31
CA HIS A 123 2.44 11.23 14.84
C HIS A 123 2.48 12.05 13.55
N LEU A 124 1.60 11.75 12.59
CA LEU A 124 1.51 12.47 11.31
C LEU A 124 1.13 13.94 11.50
N ARG A 125 0.24 14.26 12.45
CA ARG A 125 -0.12 15.61 12.82
C ARG A 125 1.05 16.37 13.45
N THR A 126 1.74 15.74 14.40
CA THR A 126 2.88 16.32 15.08
C THR A 126 4.02 16.64 14.11
N SER A 127 4.22 15.84 13.09
CA SER A 127 5.27 16.05 12.08
C SER A 127 5.07 17.31 11.24
N ARG A 128 3.83 17.80 11.09
CA ARG A 128 3.42 18.88 10.18
C ARG A 128 3.75 18.62 8.71
N LYS A 129 4.14 17.40 8.38
CA LYS A 129 4.51 16.93 7.03
C LYS A 129 3.85 15.58 6.73
N GLY A 130 2.74 15.28 7.39
CA GLY A 130 2.08 13.99 7.32
C GLY A 130 1.67 13.60 5.90
N ARG A 131 2.03 12.39 5.46
CA ARG A 131 1.69 11.83 4.14
C ARG A 131 1.18 10.40 4.30
N VAL A 132 0.02 10.12 3.74
CA VAL A 132 -0.53 8.77 3.68
C VAL A 132 -0.67 8.36 2.22
N VAL A 133 -0.09 7.22 1.86
CA VAL A 133 -0.21 6.62 0.53
C VAL A 133 -0.87 5.25 0.68
N ASN A 134 -2.06 5.10 0.14
CA ASN A 134 -2.81 3.85 0.14
C ASN A 134 -2.58 3.11 -1.17
N ILE A 135 -2.19 1.84 -1.11
CA ILE A 135 -2.05 1.01 -2.30
C ILE A 135 -3.39 0.34 -2.62
N ALA A 136 -4.06 0.89 -3.62
CA ALA A 136 -5.26 0.35 -4.23
C ALA A 136 -4.91 -0.74 -5.28
N SER A 137 -5.66 -0.81 -6.37
CA SER A 137 -5.37 -1.65 -7.55
C SER A 137 -6.21 -1.16 -8.72
N ASP A 138 -5.67 -1.27 -9.93
CA ASP A 138 -6.43 -0.99 -11.15
C ASP A 138 -7.57 -2.00 -11.38
N THR A 139 -7.50 -3.19 -10.76
CA THR A 139 -8.59 -4.17 -10.80
C THR A 139 -9.92 -3.62 -10.28
N ALA A 140 -9.88 -2.65 -9.36
CA ALA A 140 -11.06 -1.94 -8.86
C ALA A 140 -11.63 -0.92 -9.88
N LEU A 141 -10.84 -0.53 -10.88
CA LEU A 141 -11.26 0.44 -11.89
C LEU A 141 -11.94 -0.24 -13.08
N TRP A 142 -11.51 -1.47 -13.46
CA TRP A 142 -12.06 -2.19 -14.58
C TRP A 142 -12.95 -3.39 -14.20
N GLY A 143 -13.08 -3.68 -12.91
CA GLY A 143 -13.97 -4.74 -12.43
C GLY A 143 -13.45 -6.14 -12.74
N ALA A 144 -12.23 -6.48 -12.31
CA ALA A 144 -11.61 -7.78 -12.58
C ALA A 144 -12.50 -8.95 -12.14
N PRO A 145 -12.89 -9.87 -13.04
CA PRO A 145 -13.74 -11.01 -12.70
C PRO A 145 -12.98 -12.01 -11.81
N ARG A 146 -13.73 -12.80 -11.01
CA ARG A 146 -13.23 -13.83 -10.10
C ARG A 146 -12.28 -13.30 -9.02
N LEU A 147 -12.46 -12.02 -8.63
CA LEU A 147 -11.68 -11.31 -7.61
C LEU A 147 -12.59 -10.46 -6.70
N LEU A 148 -13.88 -10.79 -6.57
CA LEU A 148 -14.89 -9.91 -5.99
C LEU A 148 -14.48 -9.31 -4.65
N ALA A 149 -14.04 -10.11 -3.67
CA ALA A 149 -13.63 -9.60 -2.36
C ALA A 149 -12.44 -8.62 -2.46
N TYR A 150 -11.44 -8.95 -3.27
CA TYR A 150 -10.27 -8.08 -3.49
C TYR A 150 -10.66 -6.78 -4.19
N VAL A 151 -11.42 -6.85 -5.28
CA VAL A 151 -11.91 -5.67 -6.03
C VAL A 151 -12.74 -4.76 -5.13
N ALA A 152 -13.68 -5.32 -4.37
CA ALA A 152 -14.48 -4.58 -3.40
C ALA A 152 -13.60 -3.89 -2.35
N SER A 153 -12.60 -4.61 -1.80
CA SER A 153 -11.68 -4.06 -0.81
C SER A 153 -10.85 -2.90 -1.38
N LYS A 154 -10.36 -3.02 -2.61
CA LYS A 154 -9.55 -1.96 -3.25
C LYS A 154 -10.41 -0.77 -3.71
N GLY A 155 -11.68 -1.00 -4.09
CA GLY A 155 -12.68 0.05 -4.28
C GLY A 155 -12.97 0.83 -2.98
N ALA A 156 -13.11 0.11 -1.86
CA ALA A 156 -13.26 0.73 -0.53
C ALA A 156 -12.03 1.59 -0.16
N VAL A 157 -10.81 1.12 -0.43
CA VAL A 157 -9.57 1.89 -0.20
C VAL A 157 -9.56 3.19 -1.00
N ILE A 158 -10.01 3.17 -2.27
CA ILE A 158 -10.12 4.37 -3.11
C ILE A 158 -11.12 5.36 -2.49
N ALA A 159 -12.29 4.88 -2.07
CA ALA A 159 -13.33 5.73 -1.45
C ALA A 159 -12.87 6.31 -0.10
N MET A 160 -12.27 5.48 0.77
CA MET A 160 -11.72 5.91 2.05
C MET A 160 -10.63 6.96 1.88
N THR A 161 -9.78 6.85 0.86
CA THR A 161 -8.73 7.84 0.56
C THR A 161 -9.33 9.24 0.39
N LYS A 162 -10.42 9.36 -0.35
CA LYS A 162 -11.09 10.65 -0.59
C LYS A 162 -11.72 11.23 0.69
N SER A 163 -12.35 10.38 1.49
CA SER A 163 -12.95 10.78 2.78
C SER A 163 -11.87 11.25 3.75
N MET A 164 -10.84 10.43 3.98
CA MET A 164 -9.73 10.78 4.87
C MET A 164 -9.00 12.06 4.42
N ALA A 165 -8.84 12.27 3.12
CA ALA A 165 -8.21 13.49 2.59
C ALA A 165 -8.98 14.77 2.97
N ARG A 166 -10.31 14.71 2.95
CA ARG A 166 -11.15 15.85 3.37
C ARG A 166 -11.08 16.11 4.88
N GLU A 167 -11.08 15.03 5.67
CA GLU A 167 -11.03 15.14 7.13
C GLU A 167 -9.66 15.63 7.63
N LEU A 168 -8.56 15.21 6.98
CA LEU A 168 -7.20 15.45 7.46
C LEU A 168 -6.50 16.64 6.80
N GLY A 169 -7.14 17.24 5.79
CA GLY A 169 -6.58 18.39 5.08
C GLY A 169 -6.30 19.61 5.98
N ALA A 170 -7.18 19.88 6.95
CA ALA A 170 -6.98 20.96 7.93
C ALA A 170 -5.76 20.73 8.85
N ASP A 171 -5.37 19.47 9.05
CA ASP A 171 -4.19 19.09 9.82
C ASP A 171 -2.88 19.15 8.98
N GLY A 172 -2.97 19.50 7.68
CA GLY A 172 -1.84 19.47 6.74
C GLY A 172 -1.39 18.07 6.35
N VAL A 173 -2.20 17.04 6.63
CA VAL A 173 -1.94 15.64 6.26
C VAL A 173 -2.57 15.35 4.90
N THR A 174 -1.77 14.92 3.93
CA THR A 174 -2.29 14.48 2.64
C THR A 174 -2.55 12.98 2.64
N VAL A 175 -3.62 12.57 1.97
CA VAL A 175 -3.98 11.14 1.79
C VAL A 175 -4.26 10.90 0.32
N ASN A 176 -3.47 10.04 -0.32
CA ASN A 176 -3.62 9.69 -1.73
C ASN A 176 -3.59 8.19 -1.94
N ALA A 177 -4.08 7.73 -3.07
CA ALA A 177 -4.02 6.32 -3.46
C ALA A 177 -3.23 6.13 -4.75
N ILE A 178 -2.56 5.00 -4.85
CA ILE A 178 -1.95 4.50 -6.08
C ILE A 178 -2.68 3.22 -6.47
N ALA A 179 -3.03 3.08 -7.76
CA ALA A 179 -3.61 1.87 -8.33
C ALA A 179 -2.60 1.22 -9.28
N PRO A 180 -1.74 0.32 -8.78
CA PRO A 180 -0.86 -0.46 -9.64
C PRO A 180 -1.67 -1.39 -10.56
N GLY A 181 -1.13 -1.64 -11.76
CA GLY A 181 -1.54 -2.78 -12.57
C GLY A 181 -0.89 -4.09 -12.10
N LEU A 182 -1.07 -5.15 -12.89
CA LEU A 182 -0.42 -6.43 -12.63
C LEU A 182 1.11 -6.26 -12.71
N THR A 183 1.74 -6.27 -11.54
CA THR A 183 3.18 -6.10 -11.37
C THR A 183 3.83 -7.46 -11.10
N VAL A 184 4.95 -7.75 -11.72
CA VAL A 184 5.67 -9.03 -11.55
C VAL A 184 6.40 -9.01 -10.21
N VAL A 185 5.87 -9.73 -9.25
CA VAL A 185 6.40 -9.95 -7.90
C VAL A 185 5.96 -11.33 -7.40
N GLU A 186 6.56 -11.83 -6.33
CA GLU A 186 6.22 -13.12 -5.71
C GLU A 186 4.73 -13.22 -5.37
N ALA A 187 4.13 -12.09 -4.94
CA ALA A 187 2.70 -12.02 -4.62
C ALA A 187 1.77 -12.15 -5.84
N THR A 188 2.30 -12.19 -7.06
CA THR A 188 1.53 -12.35 -8.31
C THR A 188 1.90 -13.61 -9.11
N GLU A 189 2.77 -14.46 -8.59
CA GLU A 189 3.15 -15.73 -9.25
C GLU A 189 1.97 -16.68 -9.44
N TYR A 190 0.99 -16.64 -8.55
CA TYR A 190 -0.23 -17.46 -8.66
C TYR A 190 -1.23 -16.97 -9.71
N VAL A 191 -1.01 -15.78 -10.29
CA VAL A 191 -1.94 -15.19 -11.27
C VAL A 191 -1.89 -15.99 -12.56
N PRO A 192 -3.04 -16.43 -13.12
CA PRO A 192 -3.08 -17.24 -14.34
C PRO A 192 -2.43 -16.52 -15.54
N ALA A 193 -1.83 -17.33 -16.45
CA ALA A 193 -1.16 -16.84 -17.64
C ALA A 193 -2.07 -15.96 -18.53
N GLU A 194 -3.36 -16.31 -18.60
CA GLU A 194 -4.38 -15.56 -19.36
C GLU A 194 -4.51 -14.11 -18.84
N ARG A 195 -4.37 -13.92 -17.51
CA ARG A 195 -4.40 -12.58 -16.93
C ARG A 195 -3.14 -11.78 -17.31
N HIS A 196 -1.97 -12.42 -17.32
CA HIS A 196 -0.75 -11.79 -17.81
C HIS A 196 -0.86 -11.39 -19.28
N GLN A 197 -1.46 -12.26 -20.14
CA GLN A 197 -1.73 -11.97 -21.55
C GLN A 197 -2.72 -10.82 -21.73
N LEU A 198 -3.80 -10.78 -20.92
CA LEU A 198 -4.76 -9.69 -20.92
C LEU A 198 -4.08 -8.34 -20.67
N TYR A 199 -3.22 -8.27 -19.65
CA TYR A 199 -2.48 -7.04 -19.35
C TYR A 199 -1.46 -6.70 -20.43
N ALA A 200 -0.73 -7.69 -20.97
CA ALA A 200 0.24 -7.46 -22.05
C ALA A 200 -0.42 -6.92 -23.31
N GLY A 201 -1.59 -7.42 -23.67
CA GLY A 201 -2.34 -6.97 -24.85
C GLY A 201 -3.12 -5.68 -24.67
N GLY A 202 -3.53 -5.37 -23.41
CA GLY A 202 -4.38 -4.21 -23.12
C GLY A 202 -3.64 -2.94 -22.68
N ARG A 203 -2.35 -3.04 -22.33
CA ARG A 203 -1.54 -1.87 -21.93
C ARG A 203 -1.11 -1.05 -23.13
N ALA A 204 -1.10 0.27 -22.99
CA ALA A 204 -0.46 1.15 -23.95
C ALA A 204 1.10 0.96 -23.94
N MET A 205 1.67 0.69 -22.76
CA MET A 205 3.06 0.31 -22.60
C MET A 205 3.18 -1.22 -22.63
N THR A 206 3.73 -1.80 -23.69
CA THR A 206 3.66 -3.24 -24.02
C THR A 206 4.58 -4.15 -23.20
N ARG A 207 5.41 -3.62 -22.31
CA ARG A 207 6.26 -4.42 -21.43
C ARG A 207 5.56 -4.83 -20.13
N ALA A 208 6.08 -5.86 -19.48
CA ALA A 208 5.65 -6.21 -18.12
C ALA A 208 5.94 -5.07 -17.14
N GLN A 209 5.04 -4.86 -16.18
CA GLN A 209 5.24 -3.92 -15.08
C GLN A 209 6.10 -4.56 -14.00
N VAL A 210 7.11 -3.83 -13.57
CA VAL A 210 8.01 -4.22 -12.48
C VAL A 210 7.84 -3.27 -11.29
N PRO A 211 8.27 -3.65 -10.06
CA PRO A 211 8.10 -2.82 -8.86
C PRO A 211 8.62 -1.40 -9.01
N GLY A 212 9.76 -1.21 -9.68
CA GLY A 212 10.35 0.10 -9.94
C GLY A 212 9.44 1.08 -10.68
N ASP A 213 8.49 0.58 -11.48
CA ASP A 213 7.53 1.44 -12.21
C ASP A 213 6.55 2.16 -11.27
N VAL A 214 6.31 1.58 -10.08
CA VAL A 214 5.37 2.13 -9.10
C VAL A 214 6.09 3.00 -8.06
N CYS A 215 7.36 2.72 -7.78
CA CYS A 215 8.13 3.39 -6.74
C CYS A 215 8.17 4.91 -6.89
N GLY A 216 8.36 5.42 -8.11
CA GLY A 216 8.42 6.86 -8.37
C GLY A 216 7.16 7.61 -7.92
N ALA A 217 5.99 7.03 -8.13
CA ALA A 217 4.72 7.59 -7.70
C ALA A 217 4.59 7.63 -6.16
N VAL A 218 5.02 6.57 -5.46
CA VAL A 218 5.04 6.51 -3.99
C VAL A 218 5.97 7.58 -3.44
N ILE A 219 7.19 7.70 -3.95
CA ILE A 219 8.19 8.69 -3.52
C ILE A 219 7.67 10.12 -3.74
N TYR A 220 7.05 10.39 -4.90
CA TYR A 220 6.44 11.69 -5.17
C TYR A 220 5.36 12.03 -4.14
N LEU A 221 4.40 11.14 -3.89
CA LEU A 221 3.30 11.39 -2.97
C LEU A 221 3.75 11.51 -1.49
N LEU A 222 4.88 10.91 -1.13
CA LEU A 222 5.50 11.05 0.19
C LEU A 222 6.33 12.33 0.33
N SER A 223 6.66 13.01 -0.76
CA SER A 223 7.57 14.17 -0.77
C SER A 223 6.85 15.50 -0.56
N ASP A 224 7.63 16.58 -0.38
CA ASP A 224 7.11 17.94 -0.33
C ASP A 224 6.59 18.44 -1.69
N ALA A 225 7.02 17.84 -2.80
CA ALA A 225 6.49 18.15 -4.14
C ALA A 225 4.99 17.85 -4.27
N ALA A 226 4.47 16.92 -3.44
CA ALA A 226 3.04 16.58 -3.39
C ALA A 226 2.29 17.25 -2.22
N SER A 227 2.84 18.30 -1.61
CA SER A 227 2.25 18.92 -0.40
C SER A 227 0.84 19.50 -0.60
N PHE A 228 0.43 19.77 -1.83
CA PHE A 228 -0.91 20.23 -2.19
C PHE A 228 -1.73 19.20 -2.98
N VAL A 229 -1.25 17.95 -3.04
CA VAL A 229 -1.93 16.83 -3.70
C VAL A 229 -2.57 15.95 -2.62
N THR A 230 -3.90 15.93 -2.57
CA THR A 230 -4.64 15.07 -1.63
C THR A 230 -5.96 14.57 -2.23
N GLY A 231 -6.43 13.42 -1.78
CA GLY A 231 -7.65 12.77 -2.26
C GLY A 231 -7.55 12.17 -3.67
N GLN A 232 -6.34 12.13 -4.25
CA GLN A 232 -6.15 11.68 -5.62
C GLN A 232 -5.93 10.17 -5.70
N LEU A 233 -6.34 9.60 -6.82
CA LEU A 233 -6.02 8.24 -7.26
C LEU A 233 -5.09 8.35 -8.47
N LEU A 234 -3.88 7.80 -8.34
CA LEU A 234 -2.93 7.73 -9.45
C LEU A 234 -2.85 6.28 -9.95
N ALA A 235 -3.37 6.03 -11.15
CA ALA A 235 -3.20 4.74 -11.81
C ALA A 235 -1.78 4.62 -12.37
N VAL A 236 -1.06 3.57 -11.95
CA VAL A 236 0.27 3.22 -12.45
C VAL A 236 0.18 1.81 -13.03
N ASN A 237 -0.30 1.70 -14.27
CA ASN A 237 -0.67 0.43 -14.88
C ASN A 237 -0.28 0.32 -16.37
N GLY A 238 0.57 1.25 -16.85
CA GLY A 238 1.02 1.27 -18.25
C GLY A 238 -0.08 1.65 -19.24
N GLY A 239 -1.14 2.34 -18.78
CA GLY A 239 -2.27 2.73 -19.62
C GLY A 239 -3.26 1.59 -19.91
N PHE A 240 -3.31 0.55 -19.02
CA PHE A 240 -4.33 -0.51 -19.12
C PHE A 240 -5.73 0.01 -18.84
N VAL A 241 -5.86 0.89 -17.83
CA VAL A 241 -7.08 1.63 -17.54
C VAL A 241 -6.75 3.11 -17.47
N MET A 242 -7.53 3.91 -18.16
CA MET A 242 -7.47 5.37 -18.14
C MET A 242 -8.78 5.91 -17.56
N HIS A 243 -8.74 6.95 -16.72
CA HIS A 243 -9.90 7.57 -16.07
C HIS A 243 -9.68 9.07 -15.85
#